data_ed2473bd2c1a61d84e06bec03877d032
#
_entry.id   ed2473bd2c1a61d84e06bec03877d032
#
_cell.length_a   1.000
_cell.length_b   1.000
_cell.length_c   1.000
_cell.angle_alpha   90.00
_cell.angle_beta   90.00
_cell.angle_gamma   90.00
#
_symmetry.space_group_name_H-M   'P 1'
#
loop_
_entity.id
_entity.type
_entity.pdbx_description
1 polymer ?
#
loop_
_entity_poly.entity_id
_entity_poly.type
_entity_poly.pdbx_seq_one_letter_code
_entity_poly.pdbx_strand_id
1 'polypeptide(L)'
;LSGIQFLEELRKLDKNCPVIVISGFNEFSYAKQAIKLGVSEYLLKPIAEEELQAAVVKVTEEIKQKRKSEKFMELVKQQMIQNQDYLRDVFFNEWMEGKLSRFEWEEQARFLDMDFPDNMILILVSVQSSYDKKIDKGTVTEEIYKITLEKIIRELMEPYHTVSVFSSKYEDVAIVMEKLPENFQEFSADLQLQTEEKVGGKCFITARECTFETLPDISREMRREVQKMQECRPIVQDARKYIYANYQDR
;
A
#
# COMPACT_ATOMS: atom_id res chain seq x y z
N LEU A 1 23.62 -47.83 0.32
CA LEU A 1 23.78 -46.39 0.12
C LEU A 1 24.90 -45.88 1.01
N SER A 2 25.89 -45.18 0.45
CA SER A 2 26.88 -44.48 1.28
C SER A 2 26.23 -43.27 1.95
N GLY A 3 26.82 -42.79 3.07
CA GLY A 3 26.31 -41.59 3.76
C GLY A 3 26.26 -40.36 2.87
N ILE A 4 27.17 -40.21 1.92
CA ILE A 4 27.17 -39.14 0.91
C ILE A 4 25.99 -39.27 -0.05
N GLN A 5 25.75 -40.47 -0.57
CA GLN A 5 24.58 -40.74 -1.45
C GLN A 5 23.26 -40.47 -0.71
N PHE A 6 23.16 -40.84 0.56
CA PHE A 6 22.02 -40.52 1.38
C PHE A 6 21.84 -39.01 1.51
N LEU A 7 22.90 -38.27 1.74
CA LEU A 7 22.88 -36.80 1.88
C LEU A 7 22.46 -36.13 0.54
N GLU A 8 22.93 -36.65 -0.61
CA GLU A 8 22.51 -36.15 -1.92
C GLU A 8 21.00 -36.33 -2.14
N GLU A 9 20.43 -37.50 -1.79
CA GLU A 9 19.00 -37.72 -1.89
C GLU A 9 18.21 -36.85 -0.88
N LEU A 10 18.71 -36.68 0.34
CA LEU A 10 18.10 -35.79 1.32
C LEU A 10 18.03 -34.36 0.81
N ARG A 11 19.08 -33.85 0.15
CA ARG A 11 19.12 -32.49 -0.40
C ARG A 11 18.16 -32.27 -1.57
N LYS A 12 17.73 -33.33 -2.25
CA LYS A 12 16.66 -33.25 -3.26
C LYS A 12 15.30 -33.06 -2.61
N LEU A 13 15.09 -33.68 -1.44
CA LEU A 13 13.83 -33.60 -0.68
C LEU A 13 13.75 -32.35 0.20
N ASP A 14 14.82 -32.07 0.94
CA ASP A 14 14.93 -30.92 1.81
C ASP A 14 16.34 -30.31 1.75
N LYS A 15 16.45 -29.17 1.07
CA LYS A 15 17.71 -28.44 0.92
C LYS A 15 18.23 -27.83 2.22
N ASN A 16 17.36 -27.63 3.20
CA ASN A 16 17.64 -26.85 4.40
C ASN A 16 17.70 -27.71 5.67
N CYS A 17 17.47 -29.03 5.58
CA CYS A 17 17.56 -29.92 6.73
C CYS A 17 18.99 -29.84 7.34
N PRO A 18 19.15 -29.46 8.62
CA PRO A 18 20.43 -29.47 9.27
C PRO A 18 20.96 -30.89 9.43
N VAL A 19 22.20 -31.10 9.06
CA VAL A 19 22.84 -32.45 9.10
C VAL A 19 24.18 -32.35 9.80
N ILE A 20 24.41 -33.20 10.78
CA ILE A 20 25.73 -33.44 11.38
C ILE A 20 26.23 -34.78 10.84
N VAL A 21 27.34 -34.78 10.17
CA VAL A 21 27.98 -36.00 9.65
C VAL A 21 28.99 -36.50 10.66
N ILE A 22 28.92 -37.78 11.00
CA ILE A 22 29.88 -38.48 11.85
C ILE A 22 30.58 -39.55 11.04
N SER A 23 31.89 -39.46 10.87
CA SER A 23 32.67 -40.35 10.01
C SER A 23 33.88 -40.97 10.74
N GLY A 24 34.12 -42.23 10.44
CA GLY A 24 35.40 -42.88 10.83
C GLY A 24 36.53 -42.70 9.82
N PHE A 25 36.23 -42.08 8.68
CA PHE A 25 37.20 -41.89 7.59
C PHE A 25 37.77 -40.47 7.65
N ASN A 26 39.09 -40.42 7.81
CA ASN A 26 39.81 -39.13 7.80
C ASN A 26 40.23 -38.73 6.37
N GLU A 27 39.47 -39.14 5.38
CA GLU A 27 39.72 -38.76 3.99
C GLU A 27 39.14 -37.38 3.70
N PHE A 28 39.98 -36.45 3.34
CA PHE A 28 39.67 -35.08 2.99
C PHE A 28 38.57 -34.99 1.87
N SER A 29 38.53 -35.98 1.00
CA SER A 29 37.55 -36.08 -0.08
C SER A 29 36.11 -36.16 0.42
N TYR A 30 35.81 -36.94 1.44
CA TYR A 30 34.48 -37.08 2.03
C TYR A 30 34.03 -35.81 2.78
N ALA A 31 34.96 -35.22 3.55
CA ALA A 31 34.66 -33.96 4.22
C ALA A 31 34.33 -32.85 3.20
N LYS A 32 35.12 -32.74 2.14
CA LYS A 32 34.88 -31.77 1.06
C LYS A 32 33.54 -31.98 0.36
N GLN A 33 33.12 -33.24 0.13
CA GLN A 33 31.83 -33.55 -0.47
C GLN A 33 30.67 -33.20 0.47
N ALA A 34 30.77 -33.55 1.76
CA ALA A 34 29.78 -33.21 2.77
C ALA A 34 29.59 -31.68 2.90
N ILE A 35 30.68 -30.90 2.93
CA ILE A 35 30.64 -29.44 2.97
C ILE A 35 29.97 -28.86 1.73
N LYS A 36 30.26 -29.39 0.52
CA LYS A 36 29.56 -28.98 -0.70
C LYS A 36 28.07 -29.25 -0.69
N LEU A 37 27.66 -30.32 0.01
CA LEU A 37 26.25 -30.66 0.21
C LEU A 37 25.59 -29.89 1.39
N GLY A 38 26.32 -28.95 2.00
CA GLY A 38 25.78 -28.06 2.99
C GLY A 38 25.46 -28.73 4.32
N VAL A 39 26.34 -29.60 4.80
CA VAL A 39 26.21 -30.14 6.18
C VAL A 39 26.53 -29.04 7.19
N SER A 40 25.83 -29.08 8.33
CA SER A 40 26.04 -28.10 9.40
C SER A 40 27.34 -28.35 10.14
N GLU A 41 27.70 -29.61 10.37
CA GLU A 41 28.95 -30.02 11.02
C GLU A 41 29.44 -31.36 10.51
N TYR A 42 30.76 -31.58 10.57
CA TYR A 42 31.43 -32.84 10.22
C TYR A 42 32.38 -33.26 11.35
N LEU A 43 32.06 -34.37 12.03
CA LEU A 43 32.82 -34.88 13.17
C LEU A 43 33.54 -36.17 12.83
N LEU A 44 34.78 -36.32 13.31
CA LEU A 44 35.61 -37.51 13.11
C LEU A 44 35.57 -38.43 14.34
N LYS A 45 35.44 -39.73 14.12
CA LYS A 45 35.59 -40.75 15.17
C LYS A 45 37.08 -40.98 15.50
N PRO A 46 37.47 -41.18 16.78
CA PRO A 46 36.61 -41.13 17.97
C PRO A 46 36.17 -39.71 18.34
N ILE A 47 34.90 -39.54 18.71
CA ILE A 47 34.31 -38.25 19.03
C ILE A 47 34.39 -38.04 20.55
N ALA A 48 34.85 -36.91 20.99
CA ALA A 48 34.70 -36.48 22.39
C ALA A 48 33.24 -36.05 22.67
N GLU A 49 32.76 -36.32 23.86
CA GLU A 49 31.39 -35.97 24.24
C GLU A 49 31.15 -34.46 24.14
N GLU A 50 32.15 -33.65 24.52
CA GLU A 50 32.10 -32.18 24.46
C GLU A 50 32.02 -31.69 23.02
N GLU A 51 32.69 -32.35 22.07
CA GLU A 51 32.69 -31.98 20.66
C GLU A 51 31.29 -32.25 20.02
N LEU A 52 30.72 -33.40 20.34
CA LEU A 52 29.36 -33.72 19.88
C LEU A 52 28.33 -32.75 20.48
N GLN A 53 28.45 -32.46 21.78
CA GLN A 53 27.56 -31.56 22.46
C GLN A 53 27.65 -30.14 21.88
N ALA A 54 28.86 -29.63 21.62
CA ALA A 54 29.08 -28.33 21.01
C ALA A 54 28.44 -28.25 19.58
N ALA A 55 28.60 -29.27 18.76
CA ALA A 55 28.02 -29.34 17.44
C ALA A 55 26.50 -29.34 17.50
N VAL A 56 25.88 -30.11 18.39
CA VAL A 56 24.41 -30.15 18.56
C VAL A 56 23.87 -28.82 19.05
N VAL A 57 24.54 -28.18 20.04
CA VAL A 57 24.14 -26.85 20.55
C VAL A 57 24.18 -25.82 19.44
N LYS A 58 25.28 -25.73 18.70
CA LYS A 58 25.44 -24.81 17.57
C LYS A 58 24.33 -24.96 16.55
N VAL A 59 24.08 -26.18 16.06
CA VAL A 59 23.04 -26.45 15.06
C VAL A 59 21.66 -26.14 15.60
N THR A 60 21.39 -26.44 16.87
CA THR A 60 20.11 -26.15 17.51
C THR A 60 19.88 -24.63 17.61
N GLU A 61 20.91 -23.85 17.90
CA GLU A 61 20.82 -22.40 17.94
C GLU A 61 20.59 -21.79 16.55
N GLU A 62 21.28 -22.28 15.53
CA GLU A 62 21.03 -21.89 14.15
C GLU A 62 19.58 -22.13 13.72
N ILE A 63 19.02 -23.32 14.05
CA ILE A 63 17.63 -23.64 13.80
C ILE A 63 16.68 -22.67 14.53
N LYS A 64 16.97 -22.38 15.81
CA LYS A 64 16.13 -21.45 16.61
C LYS A 64 16.16 -20.04 16.04
N GLN A 65 17.33 -19.54 15.64
CA GLN A 65 17.48 -18.21 15.05
C GLN A 65 16.73 -18.13 13.70
N LYS A 66 16.87 -19.13 12.85
CA LYS A 66 16.17 -19.20 11.59
C LYS A 66 14.64 -19.19 11.77
N ARG A 67 14.12 -20.05 12.66
CA ARG A 67 12.68 -20.10 12.97
C ARG A 67 12.17 -18.80 13.57
N LYS A 68 12.98 -18.11 14.40
CA LYS A 68 12.62 -16.81 14.96
C LYS A 68 12.52 -15.75 13.87
N SER A 69 13.47 -15.74 12.94
CA SER A 69 13.45 -14.82 11.79
C SER A 69 12.25 -15.10 10.86
N GLU A 70 11.98 -16.38 10.54
CA GLU A 70 10.83 -16.76 9.72
C GLU A 70 9.50 -16.35 10.37
N LYS A 71 9.34 -16.59 11.67
CA LYS A 71 8.16 -16.15 12.42
C LYS A 71 8.01 -14.63 12.43
N PHE A 72 9.10 -13.91 12.61
CA PHE A 72 9.08 -12.45 12.58
C PHE A 72 8.66 -11.93 11.22
N MET A 73 9.22 -12.48 10.14
CA MET A 73 8.83 -12.11 8.77
C MET A 73 7.36 -12.43 8.47
N GLU A 74 6.86 -13.55 8.98
CA GLU A 74 5.43 -13.90 8.84
C GLU A 74 4.53 -12.89 9.57
N LEU A 75 4.88 -12.50 10.79
CA LEU A 75 4.16 -11.46 11.54
C LEU A 75 4.19 -10.11 10.83
N VAL A 76 5.35 -9.70 10.30
CA VAL A 76 5.48 -8.46 9.52
C VAL A 76 4.60 -8.50 8.29
N LYS A 77 4.61 -9.64 7.55
CA LYS A 77 3.77 -9.83 6.38
C LYS A 77 2.27 -9.76 6.72
N GLN A 78 1.85 -10.38 7.80
CA GLN A 78 0.45 -10.32 8.26
C GLN A 78 0.05 -8.89 8.64
N GLN A 79 0.90 -8.15 9.33
CA GLN A 79 0.65 -6.75 9.68
C GLN A 79 0.58 -5.86 8.43
N MET A 80 1.44 -6.10 7.43
CA MET A 80 1.39 -5.37 6.16
C MET A 80 0.09 -5.62 5.40
N ILE A 81 -0.39 -6.87 5.35
CA ILE A 81 -1.67 -7.20 4.70
C ILE A 81 -2.84 -6.51 5.43
N GLN A 82 -2.84 -6.50 6.77
CA GLN A 82 -3.87 -5.83 7.56
C GLN A 82 -3.86 -4.30 7.42
N ASN A 83 -2.71 -3.71 7.09
CA ASN A 83 -2.54 -2.27 6.92
C ASN A 83 -2.43 -1.85 5.44
N GLN A 84 -2.85 -2.69 4.51
CA GLN A 84 -2.67 -2.44 3.08
C GLN A 84 -3.37 -1.14 2.64
N ASP A 85 -4.58 -0.88 3.14
CA ASP A 85 -5.29 0.36 2.85
C ASP A 85 -4.52 1.59 3.35
N TYR A 86 -4.01 1.53 4.57
CA TYR A 86 -3.17 2.61 5.11
C TYR A 86 -1.89 2.85 4.30
N LEU A 87 -1.23 1.78 3.86
CA LEU A 87 -0.03 1.90 3.01
C LEU A 87 -0.36 2.50 1.64
N ARG A 88 -1.52 2.17 1.08
CA ARG A 88 -2.04 2.81 -0.15
C ARG A 88 -2.29 4.30 0.06
N ASP A 89 -2.91 4.68 1.16
CA ASP A 89 -3.16 6.09 1.49
C ASP A 89 -1.86 6.88 1.64
N VAL A 90 -0.85 6.32 2.31
CA VAL A 90 0.48 6.92 2.42
C VAL A 90 1.11 7.09 1.03
N PHE A 91 1.11 6.03 0.22
CA PHE A 91 1.65 6.05 -1.14
C PHE A 91 1.01 7.15 -2.00
N PHE A 92 -0.32 7.23 -2.05
CA PHE A 92 -1.02 8.24 -2.83
C PHE A 92 -0.77 9.66 -2.32
N ASN A 93 -0.75 9.85 -1.00
CA ASN A 93 -0.45 11.16 -0.41
C ASN A 93 0.98 11.61 -0.72
N GLU A 94 1.98 10.73 -0.66
CA GLU A 94 3.37 11.05 -1.02
C GLU A 94 3.51 11.36 -2.51
N TRP A 95 2.79 10.63 -3.36
CA TRP A 95 2.74 10.89 -4.79
C TRP A 95 2.10 12.25 -5.09
N MET A 96 0.93 12.55 -4.51
CA MET A 96 0.26 13.85 -4.69
C MET A 96 1.11 15.03 -4.20
N GLU A 97 1.99 14.82 -3.24
CA GLU A 97 2.93 15.83 -2.75
C GLU A 97 4.20 15.94 -3.63
N GLY A 98 4.38 15.05 -4.60
CA GLY A 98 5.58 15.00 -5.46
C GLY A 98 6.83 14.55 -4.71
N LYS A 99 6.68 13.73 -3.67
CA LYS A 99 7.78 13.22 -2.84
C LYS A 99 8.40 11.96 -3.38
N LEU A 100 7.71 11.25 -4.28
CA LEU A 100 8.19 10.00 -4.86
C LEU A 100 8.94 10.27 -6.17
N SER A 101 10.14 9.76 -6.28
CA SER A 101 10.80 9.58 -7.57
C SER A 101 10.09 8.50 -8.39
N ARG A 102 10.31 8.46 -9.71
CA ARG A 102 9.73 7.43 -10.58
C ARG A 102 10.07 6.03 -10.11
N PHE A 103 11.31 5.80 -9.70
CA PHE A 103 11.78 4.50 -9.21
C PHE A 103 11.06 4.08 -7.92
N GLU A 104 10.98 4.96 -6.93
CA GLU A 104 10.30 4.69 -5.66
C GLU A 104 8.80 4.43 -5.86
N TRP A 105 8.17 5.17 -6.77
CA TRP A 105 6.78 4.97 -7.14
C TRP A 105 6.54 3.59 -7.75
N GLU A 106 7.38 3.16 -8.72
CA GLU A 106 7.27 1.84 -9.37
C GLU A 106 7.49 0.69 -8.37
N GLU A 107 8.45 0.83 -7.46
CA GLU A 107 8.72 -0.15 -6.40
C GLU A 107 7.55 -0.26 -5.41
N GLN A 108 7.01 0.87 -4.96
CA GLN A 108 5.88 0.88 -4.03
C GLN A 108 4.59 0.40 -4.69
N ALA A 109 4.30 0.81 -5.93
CA ALA A 109 3.15 0.33 -6.69
C ALA A 109 3.17 -1.20 -6.85
N ARG A 110 4.33 -1.75 -7.22
CA ARG A 110 4.53 -3.21 -7.33
C ARG A 110 4.36 -3.91 -5.98
N PHE A 111 4.88 -3.32 -4.90
CA PHE A 111 4.74 -3.87 -3.55
C PHE A 111 3.28 -3.91 -3.09
N LEU A 112 2.48 -2.89 -3.45
CA LEU A 112 1.06 -2.77 -3.12
C LEU A 112 0.14 -3.55 -4.08
N ASP A 113 0.71 -4.27 -5.05
CA ASP A 113 -0.01 -5.00 -6.10
C ASP A 113 -0.99 -4.06 -6.84
N MET A 114 -0.48 -2.89 -7.23
CA MET A 114 -1.25 -1.86 -7.95
C MET A 114 -0.70 -1.70 -9.35
N ASP A 115 -1.60 -1.71 -10.33
CA ASP A 115 -1.30 -1.42 -11.72
C ASP A 115 -1.92 -0.07 -12.11
N PHE A 116 -1.15 0.76 -12.80
CA PHE A 116 -1.56 2.10 -13.16
C PHE A 116 -1.47 2.29 -14.67
N PRO A 117 -2.52 2.81 -15.31
CA PRO A 117 -2.43 3.25 -16.68
C PRO A 117 -1.57 4.51 -16.80
N ASP A 118 -1.00 4.75 -17.98
CA ASP A 118 -0.19 5.94 -18.26
C ASP A 118 -0.98 7.24 -18.03
N ASN A 119 -2.25 7.23 -18.42
CA ASN A 119 -3.18 8.34 -18.20
C ASN A 119 -4.23 7.93 -17.18
N MET A 120 -4.47 8.80 -16.22
CA MET A 120 -5.43 8.62 -15.14
C MET A 120 -6.30 9.85 -14.98
N ILE A 121 -7.40 9.68 -14.29
CA ILE A 121 -8.27 10.76 -13.87
C ILE A 121 -8.14 10.91 -12.37
N LEU A 122 -7.80 12.11 -11.92
CA LEU A 122 -7.89 12.50 -10.52
C LEU A 122 -9.20 13.26 -10.30
N ILE A 123 -10.02 12.80 -9.35
CA ILE A 123 -11.21 13.50 -8.87
C ILE A 123 -10.94 13.90 -7.42
N LEU A 124 -11.15 15.16 -7.09
CA LEU A 124 -11.14 15.66 -5.72
C LEU A 124 -12.55 15.97 -5.25
N VAL A 125 -12.93 15.40 -4.12
CA VAL A 125 -14.19 15.62 -3.44
C VAL A 125 -13.90 16.33 -2.12
N SER A 126 -14.34 17.58 -2.02
CA SER A 126 -14.15 18.40 -0.82
C SER A 126 -15.51 18.82 -0.27
N VAL A 127 -15.72 18.68 1.03
CA VAL A 127 -16.98 19.05 1.68
C VAL A 127 -16.73 20.16 2.68
N GLN A 128 -17.40 21.29 2.46
CA GLN A 128 -17.47 22.37 3.42
C GLN A 128 -18.59 22.09 4.41
N SER A 129 -18.23 21.60 5.59
CA SER A 129 -19.19 21.30 6.65
C SER A 129 -19.80 22.58 7.21
N SER A 130 -21.10 22.56 7.46
CA SER A 130 -21.79 23.61 8.21
C SER A 130 -21.29 23.72 9.67
N TYR A 131 -20.54 22.71 10.11
CA TYR A 131 -19.91 22.64 11.45
C TYR A 131 -18.51 23.27 11.52
N ASP A 132 -17.90 23.69 10.41
CA ASP A 132 -16.53 24.26 10.33
C ASP A 132 -16.26 25.43 11.28
N LYS A 133 -17.29 26.09 11.77
CA LYS A 133 -17.14 27.17 12.76
C LYS A 133 -16.97 26.71 14.20
N LYS A 134 -17.08 25.41 14.49
CA LYS A 134 -17.06 24.85 15.86
C LYS A 134 -16.11 23.67 16.07
N ILE A 135 -15.49 23.14 15.01
CA ILE A 135 -14.55 22.02 15.12
C ILE A 135 -13.16 22.62 15.30
N ASP A 136 -12.56 22.39 16.48
CA ASP A 136 -11.15 22.70 16.71
C ASP A 136 -10.29 21.79 15.81
N LYS A 137 -9.47 22.38 14.96
CA LYS A 137 -8.57 21.64 14.05
C LYS A 137 -7.64 20.71 14.85
N GLY A 138 -7.56 19.46 14.43
CA GLY A 138 -6.74 18.43 15.09
C GLY A 138 -7.45 17.67 16.21
N THR A 139 -8.78 17.78 16.30
CA THR A 139 -9.57 17.02 17.27
C THR A 139 -9.97 15.64 16.75
N VAL A 140 -10.26 14.70 17.66
CA VAL A 140 -10.81 13.37 17.36
C VAL A 140 -12.05 13.45 16.45
N THR A 141 -12.80 14.55 16.54
CA THR A 141 -14.01 14.80 15.73
C THR A 141 -13.67 15.04 14.25
N GLU A 142 -12.57 15.72 13.96
CA GLU A 142 -12.10 15.97 12.59
C GLU A 142 -11.62 14.66 11.92
N GLU A 143 -10.86 13.84 12.63
CA GLU A 143 -10.40 12.55 12.13
C GLU A 143 -11.58 11.59 11.85
N ILE A 144 -12.55 11.53 12.75
CA ILE A 144 -13.78 10.72 12.56
C ILE A 144 -14.55 11.21 11.33
N TYR A 145 -14.63 12.53 11.13
CA TYR A 145 -15.30 13.11 9.97
C TYR A 145 -14.60 12.70 8.65
N LYS A 146 -13.27 12.78 8.57
CA LYS A 146 -12.50 12.37 7.39
C LYS A 146 -12.71 10.89 7.05
N ILE A 147 -12.59 10.03 8.07
CA ILE A 147 -12.81 8.58 7.90
C ILE A 147 -14.24 8.30 7.41
N THR A 148 -15.23 9.01 7.98
CA THR A 148 -16.64 8.84 7.59
C THR A 148 -16.88 9.31 6.16
N LEU A 149 -16.34 10.46 5.76
CA LEU A 149 -16.44 10.99 4.42
C LEU A 149 -15.81 10.03 3.41
N GLU A 150 -14.59 9.56 3.66
CA GLU A 150 -13.91 8.61 2.79
C GLU A 150 -14.74 7.32 2.62
N LYS A 151 -15.25 6.76 3.72
CA LYS A 151 -16.08 5.57 3.70
C LYS A 151 -17.33 5.76 2.83
N ILE A 152 -18.01 6.88 2.97
CA ILE A 152 -19.19 7.21 2.16
C ILE A 152 -18.84 7.33 0.69
N ILE A 153 -17.76 8.05 0.36
CA ILE A 153 -17.31 8.18 -1.04
C ILE A 153 -16.89 6.82 -1.59
N ARG A 154 -16.21 5.98 -0.83
CA ARG A 154 -15.81 4.63 -1.23
C ARG A 154 -17.04 3.75 -1.55
N GLU A 155 -18.08 3.81 -0.72
CA GLU A 155 -19.35 3.11 -0.97
C GLU A 155 -20.06 3.63 -2.24
N LEU A 156 -20.07 4.94 -2.46
CA LEU A 156 -20.68 5.54 -3.66
C LEU A 156 -19.88 5.21 -4.94
N MET A 157 -18.59 4.97 -4.81
CA MET A 157 -17.70 4.62 -5.92
C MET A 157 -17.65 3.12 -6.22
N GLU A 158 -18.26 2.26 -5.39
CA GLU A 158 -18.26 0.79 -5.57
C GLU A 158 -18.75 0.34 -6.97
N PRO A 159 -19.78 0.95 -7.59
CA PRO A 159 -20.21 0.58 -8.94
C PRO A 159 -19.23 0.96 -10.05
N TYR A 160 -18.23 1.77 -9.75
CA TYR A 160 -17.28 2.32 -10.72
C TYR A 160 -15.90 1.66 -10.59
N HIS A 161 -15.22 1.48 -11.72
CA HIS A 161 -13.86 0.96 -11.73
C HIS A 161 -12.87 2.04 -11.26
N THR A 162 -12.60 2.08 -9.96
CA THR A 162 -11.62 2.99 -9.37
C THR A 162 -10.30 2.27 -9.12
N VAL A 163 -9.18 2.97 -9.36
CA VAL A 163 -7.85 2.51 -8.94
C VAL A 163 -7.73 2.65 -7.43
N SER A 164 -8.13 3.79 -6.88
CA SER A 164 -8.17 4.02 -5.43
C SER A 164 -9.10 5.16 -5.04
N VAL A 165 -9.58 5.10 -3.78
CA VAL A 165 -10.27 6.18 -3.08
C VAL A 165 -9.57 6.33 -1.73
N PHE A 166 -9.10 7.52 -1.40
CA PHE A 166 -8.33 7.78 -0.18
C PHE A 166 -8.50 9.20 0.33
N SER A 167 -8.32 9.39 1.63
CA SER A 167 -8.29 10.72 2.25
C SER A 167 -6.95 11.40 2.02
N SER A 168 -6.99 12.63 1.50
CA SER A 168 -5.79 13.42 1.40
C SER A 168 -5.48 14.14 2.73
N LYS A 169 -4.26 14.63 2.86
CA LYS A 169 -3.86 15.45 4.02
C LYS A 169 -4.56 16.81 4.08
N TYR A 170 -5.29 17.21 3.04
CA TYR A 170 -5.89 18.53 2.87
C TYR A 170 -7.41 18.55 3.02
N GLU A 171 -7.95 17.61 3.77
CA GLU A 171 -9.38 17.55 4.09
C GLU A 171 -10.29 17.25 2.87
N ASP A 172 -9.71 16.76 1.78
CA ASP A 172 -10.44 16.26 0.62
C ASP A 172 -10.30 14.74 0.49
N VAL A 173 -11.24 14.10 -0.21
CA VAL A 173 -11.15 12.72 -0.63
C VAL A 173 -10.73 12.72 -2.09
N ALA A 174 -9.66 12.01 -2.39
CA ALA A 174 -9.15 11.83 -3.74
C ALA A 174 -9.61 10.48 -4.29
N ILE A 175 -10.03 10.48 -5.54
CA ILE A 175 -10.41 9.30 -6.30
C ILE A 175 -9.52 9.24 -7.54
N VAL A 176 -8.85 8.12 -7.75
CA VAL A 176 -8.06 7.86 -8.97
C VAL A 176 -8.80 6.82 -9.80
N MET A 177 -9.04 7.14 -11.06
CA MET A 177 -9.75 6.29 -12.03
C MET A 177 -8.96 6.17 -13.32
N GLU A 178 -9.20 5.09 -14.07
CA GLU A 178 -8.68 4.94 -15.43
C GLU A 178 -9.42 5.81 -16.45
N LYS A 179 -10.74 5.88 -16.34
CA LYS A 179 -11.61 6.63 -17.24
C LYS A 179 -12.75 7.30 -16.50
N LEU A 180 -13.16 8.48 -16.98
CA LEU A 180 -14.41 9.10 -16.51
C LEU A 180 -15.63 8.28 -16.96
N PRO A 181 -16.70 8.29 -16.16
CA PRO A 181 -18.01 7.83 -16.60
C PRO A 181 -18.47 8.59 -17.87
N GLU A 182 -19.19 7.91 -18.77
CA GLU A 182 -19.62 8.49 -20.06
C GLU A 182 -20.39 9.80 -19.90
N ASN A 183 -21.20 9.91 -18.83
CA ASN A 183 -21.90 11.14 -18.48
C ASN A 183 -21.35 11.73 -17.19
N PHE A 184 -20.15 12.32 -17.25
CA PHE A 184 -19.50 12.87 -16.06
C PHE A 184 -20.30 13.95 -15.35
N GLN A 185 -21.09 14.76 -16.07
CA GLN A 185 -21.90 15.80 -15.44
C GLN A 185 -23.00 15.22 -14.54
N GLU A 186 -23.70 14.19 -15.01
CA GLU A 186 -24.72 13.48 -14.24
C GLU A 186 -24.08 12.74 -13.06
N PHE A 187 -22.99 12.01 -13.32
CA PHE A 187 -22.21 11.35 -12.27
C PHE A 187 -21.76 12.33 -11.17
N SER A 188 -21.18 13.47 -11.55
CA SER A 188 -20.70 14.46 -10.61
C SER A 188 -21.84 15.09 -9.81
N ALA A 189 -22.97 15.36 -10.44
CA ALA A 189 -24.15 15.90 -9.78
C ALA A 189 -24.76 14.89 -8.77
N ASP A 190 -24.83 13.63 -9.16
CA ASP A 190 -25.36 12.56 -8.29
C ASP A 190 -24.40 12.31 -7.10
N LEU A 191 -23.10 12.20 -7.36
CA LEU A 191 -22.09 12.06 -6.30
C LEU A 191 -22.12 13.25 -5.33
N GLN A 192 -22.29 14.48 -5.85
CA GLN A 192 -22.42 15.68 -5.01
C GLN A 192 -23.67 15.59 -4.14
N LEU A 193 -24.82 15.29 -4.72
CA LEU A 193 -26.10 15.22 -4.00
C LEU A 193 -26.06 14.17 -2.89
N GLN A 194 -25.64 12.96 -3.22
CA GLN A 194 -25.59 11.85 -2.27
C GLN A 194 -24.58 12.13 -1.14
N THR A 195 -23.45 12.79 -1.45
CA THR A 195 -22.47 13.19 -0.44
C THR A 195 -23.04 14.26 0.49
N GLU A 196 -23.69 15.30 -0.05
CA GLU A 196 -24.33 16.37 0.73
C GLU A 196 -25.45 15.82 1.62
N GLU A 197 -26.23 14.86 1.17
CA GLU A 197 -27.29 14.21 1.95
C GLU A 197 -26.75 13.38 3.12
N LYS A 198 -25.67 12.61 2.89
CA LYS A 198 -25.13 11.68 3.89
C LYS A 198 -24.22 12.36 4.92
N VAL A 199 -23.46 13.36 4.50
CA VAL A 199 -22.42 14.00 5.34
C VAL A 199 -22.94 15.31 5.96
N GLY A 200 -23.82 16.00 5.27
CA GLY A 200 -24.24 17.35 5.62
C GLY A 200 -23.15 18.39 5.30
N GLY A 201 -23.53 19.44 4.59
CA GLY A 201 -22.58 20.46 4.15
C GLY A 201 -22.61 20.63 2.64
N LYS A 202 -21.72 21.45 2.10
CA LYS A 202 -21.65 21.76 0.69
C LYS A 202 -20.50 20.98 0.05
N CYS A 203 -20.80 20.18 -0.96
CA CYS A 203 -19.80 19.36 -1.65
C CYS A 203 -19.29 20.07 -2.92
N PHE A 204 -18.00 19.97 -3.16
CA PHE A 204 -17.30 20.49 -4.34
C PHE A 204 -16.54 19.35 -4.99
N ILE A 205 -16.73 19.15 -6.28
CA ILE A 205 -16.11 18.08 -7.04
C ILE A 205 -15.37 18.70 -8.23
N THR A 206 -14.12 18.32 -8.40
CA THR A 206 -13.30 18.66 -9.57
C THR A 206 -12.66 17.40 -10.12
N ALA A 207 -12.47 17.34 -11.43
CA ALA A 207 -11.81 16.22 -12.11
C ALA A 207 -10.81 16.74 -13.16
N ARG A 208 -9.66 16.07 -13.27
CA ARG A 208 -8.61 16.37 -14.26
C ARG A 208 -7.90 15.08 -14.69
N GLU A 209 -7.55 15.05 -15.97
CA GLU A 209 -6.59 14.04 -16.45
C GLU A 209 -5.21 14.31 -15.93
N CYS A 210 -4.48 13.27 -15.58
CA CYS A 210 -3.12 13.35 -15.07
C CYS A 210 -2.30 12.12 -15.45
N THR A 211 -0.98 12.28 -15.40
CA THR A 211 0.02 11.21 -15.50
C THR A 211 0.79 11.13 -14.18
N PHE A 212 1.71 10.18 -14.09
CA PHE A 212 2.61 10.13 -12.94
C PHE A 212 3.28 11.48 -12.67
N GLU A 213 3.83 12.10 -13.70
CA GLU A 213 4.62 13.33 -13.59
C GLU A 213 3.75 14.55 -13.26
N THR A 214 2.54 14.61 -13.79
CA THR A 214 1.68 15.80 -13.67
C THR A 214 0.74 15.79 -12.47
N LEU A 215 0.51 14.63 -11.86
CA LEU A 215 -0.42 14.48 -10.73
C LEU A 215 -0.13 15.44 -9.56
N PRO A 216 1.12 15.66 -9.11
CA PRO A 216 1.42 16.60 -8.02
C PRO A 216 1.01 18.04 -8.34
N ASP A 217 1.28 18.49 -9.57
CA ASP A 217 0.95 19.87 -9.99
C ASP A 217 -0.56 20.03 -10.17
N ILE A 218 -1.20 19.10 -10.86
CA ILE A 218 -2.63 19.08 -11.09
C ILE A 218 -3.38 19.04 -9.75
N SER A 219 -2.97 18.21 -8.80
CA SER A 219 -3.60 18.16 -7.48
C SER A 219 -3.55 19.49 -6.74
N ARG A 220 -2.44 20.23 -6.84
CA ARG A 220 -2.28 21.57 -6.27
C ARG A 220 -3.19 22.61 -6.95
N GLU A 221 -3.30 22.56 -8.27
CA GLU A 221 -4.19 23.44 -9.03
C GLU A 221 -5.66 23.19 -8.70
N MET A 222 -6.09 21.92 -8.68
CA MET A 222 -7.45 21.54 -8.34
C MET A 222 -7.84 22.00 -6.93
N ARG A 223 -6.95 21.87 -5.94
CA ARG A 223 -7.22 22.38 -4.58
C ARG A 223 -7.39 23.89 -4.53
N ARG A 224 -6.57 24.64 -5.26
CA ARG A 224 -6.73 26.10 -5.37
C ARG A 224 -8.07 26.47 -6.03
N GLU A 225 -8.50 25.69 -7.01
CA GLU A 225 -9.79 25.87 -7.65
C GLU A 225 -10.96 25.61 -6.67
N VAL A 226 -10.90 24.50 -5.94
CA VAL A 226 -11.89 24.17 -4.89
C VAL A 226 -11.93 25.27 -3.82
N GLN A 227 -10.79 25.72 -3.32
CA GLN A 227 -10.73 26.80 -2.34
C GLN A 227 -11.40 28.08 -2.85
N LYS A 228 -11.16 28.48 -4.09
CA LYS A 228 -11.85 29.63 -4.69
C LYS A 228 -13.36 29.41 -4.79
N MET A 229 -13.83 28.19 -5.06
CA MET A 229 -15.25 27.85 -5.07
C MET A 229 -15.87 27.97 -3.69
N GLN A 230 -15.16 27.55 -2.65
CA GLN A 230 -15.59 27.65 -1.24
C GLN A 230 -15.68 29.11 -0.74
N GLU A 231 -14.74 29.95 -1.16
CA GLU A 231 -14.69 31.38 -0.79
C GLU A 231 -15.76 32.22 -1.51
N CYS A 232 -16.32 31.76 -2.63
CA CYS A 232 -17.35 32.46 -3.35
C CYS A 232 -18.65 32.57 -2.53
N ARG A 233 -19.22 33.79 -2.44
CA ARG A 233 -20.51 34.00 -1.78
C ARG A 233 -21.61 33.13 -2.44
N PRO A 234 -22.57 32.58 -1.67
CA PRO A 234 -23.62 31.69 -2.19
C PRO A 234 -24.32 32.22 -3.45
N ILE A 235 -24.65 33.53 -3.46
CA ILE A 235 -25.31 34.21 -4.60
C ILE A 235 -24.48 34.11 -5.91
N VAL A 236 -23.16 34.23 -5.82
CA VAL A 236 -22.27 34.13 -6.98
C VAL A 236 -22.16 32.69 -7.47
N GLN A 237 -22.26 31.71 -6.57
CA GLN A 237 -22.27 30.30 -6.94
C GLN A 237 -23.55 29.91 -7.67
N ASP A 238 -24.69 30.40 -7.21
CA ASP A 238 -25.99 30.15 -7.84
C ASP A 238 -26.08 30.83 -9.19
N ALA A 239 -25.57 32.04 -9.32
CA ALA A 239 -25.45 32.75 -10.62
C ALA A 239 -24.53 32.00 -11.58
N ARG A 240 -23.39 31.48 -11.13
CA ARG A 240 -22.49 30.64 -11.96
C ARG A 240 -23.18 29.36 -12.42
N LYS A 241 -23.85 28.62 -11.51
CA LYS A 241 -24.61 27.42 -11.87
C LYS A 241 -25.67 27.73 -12.95
N TYR A 242 -26.39 28.80 -12.78
CA TYR A 242 -27.40 29.26 -13.75
C TYR A 242 -26.77 29.58 -15.11
N ILE A 243 -25.67 30.29 -15.14
CA ILE A 243 -24.93 30.65 -16.37
C ILE A 243 -24.40 29.37 -17.05
N TYR A 244 -23.77 28.47 -16.32
CA TYR A 244 -23.28 27.21 -16.89
C TYR A 244 -24.40 26.33 -17.43
N ALA A 245 -25.53 26.23 -16.72
CA ALA A 245 -26.66 25.42 -17.18
C ALA A 245 -27.36 25.98 -18.41
N ASN A 246 -27.34 27.30 -18.65
CA ASN A 246 -28.13 27.94 -19.67
C ASN A 246 -27.35 28.57 -20.84
N TYR A 247 -25.99 28.62 -20.74
CA TYR A 247 -25.17 29.36 -21.72
C TYR A 247 -23.92 28.60 -22.18
N GLN A 248 -23.89 27.28 -22.09
CA GLN A 248 -22.78 26.48 -22.63
C GLN A 248 -22.85 26.29 -24.18
N ASP A 249 -23.91 26.74 -24.86
CA ASP A 249 -24.03 26.66 -26.30
C ASP A 249 -23.93 28.05 -26.96
N ARG A 250 -22.72 28.63 -26.92
CA ARG A 250 -22.35 29.68 -27.91
C ARG A 250 -20.86 29.70 -28.14
#